data_55edd36b619396cce1293209f083fb60
#
_entry.id   55edd36b619396cce1293209f083fb60
#
_cell.length_a   1.000
_cell.length_b   1.000
_cell.length_c   1.000
_cell.angle_alpha   90.00
_cell.angle_beta   90.00
_cell.angle_gamma   90.00
#
_symmetry.space_group_name_H-M   'P 1'
#
loop_
_entity.id
_entity.type
_entity.pdbx_description
1 polymer ?
#
loop_
_entity_poly.entity_id
_entity_poly.type
_entity_poly.pdbx_seq_one_letter_code
_entity_poly.pdbx_strand_id
1 'polypeptide(L)'
;MKLCRFKNAESEVRVGLAVDESTIADLSAAGVESITSLLEDTNSTQRISDLAERDLPQLALSEVKLLTPVEGQEVWAAGVTYLRSKKARMEESDFSANAYDLVYEAARPEIFFKSLPNKVVGPGEAVGIREDSKWNVPEPELTLVINSAKQLVGYTIGNDMSSRDIEGENLLYLPQAKVYDRSCAVGPWIVVGANEAEV
;
A
#
# COMPACT_ATOMS: atom_id res chain seq x y z
N MET A 1 13.54 -7.96 5.04
CA MET A 1 14.20 -6.62 4.84
C MET A 1 13.11 -5.58 4.58
N LYS A 2 13.31 -4.30 4.96
CA LYS A 2 12.29 -3.24 4.82
C LYS A 2 12.84 -2.11 3.95
N LEU A 3 12.28 -1.96 2.75
CA LEU A 3 12.61 -0.86 1.83
C LEU A 3 11.70 0.33 2.05
N CYS A 4 12.21 1.55 1.84
CA CYS A 4 11.43 2.78 1.86
C CYS A 4 11.85 3.76 0.76
N ARG A 5 11.00 4.75 0.51
CA ARG A 5 11.36 5.99 -0.16
C ARG A 5 11.38 7.10 0.85
N PHE A 6 12.32 8.01 0.70
CA PHE A 6 12.42 9.15 1.61
C PHE A 6 12.91 10.39 0.88
N LYS A 7 12.66 11.55 1.49
CA LYS A 7 13.35 12.80 1.14
C LYS A 7 14.41 13.09 2.20
N ASN A 8 15.60 13.39 1.73
CA ASN A 8 16.70 13.88 2.58
C ASN A 8 16.56 15.38 2.89
N ALA A 9 17.52 15.98 3.59
CA ALA A 9 17.52 17.40 3.96
C ALA A 9 17.50 18.33 2.73
N GLU A 10 18.08 17.90 1.63
CA GLU A 10 18.11 18.63 0.34
C GLU A 10 16.82 18.46 -0.48
N SER A 11 15.81 17.76 0.07
CA SER A 11 14.55 17.44 -0.59
C SER A 11 14.68 16.48 -1.80
N GLU A 12 15.79 15.78 -1.93
CA GLU A 12 15.98 14.75 -2.93
C GLU A 12 15.21 13.47 -2.56
N VAL A 13 14.54 12.85 -3.54
CA VAL A 13 13.88 11.56 -3.35
C VAL A 13 14.92 10.45 -3.50
N ARG A 14 15.03 9.61 -2.48
CA ARG A 14 16.03 8.54 -2.37
C ARG A 14 15.38 7.22 -1.91
N VAL A 15 16.08 6.13 -2.12
CA VAL A 15 15.68 4.78 -1.69
C VAL A 15 16.50 4.39 -0.46
N GLY A 16 15.82 3.86 0.55
CA GLY A 16 16.43 3.43 1.80
C GLY A 16 16.11 1.99 2.17
N LEU A 17 16.98 1.43 2.98
CA LEU A 17 16.81 0.13 3.62
C LEU A 17 16.87 0.31 5.13
N ALA A 18 15.87 -0.16 5.87
CA ALA A 18 15.92 -0.11 7.34
C ALA A 18 17.07 -0.98 7.87
N VAL A 19 17.91 -0.37 8.67
CA VAL A 19 18.99 -1.03 9.43
C VAL A 19 18.43 -1.51 10.77
N ASP A 20 17.70 -0.63 11.44
CA ASP A 20 17.01 -0.88 12.70
C ASP A 20 15.69 -0.05 12.78
N GLU A 21 15.12 0.13 13.96
CA GLU A 21 13.86 0.87 14.17
C GLU A 21 13.99 2.38 13.98
N SER A 22 15.20 2.92 13.96
CA SER A 22 15.50 4.36 13.94
C SER A 22 16.41 4.81 12.80
N THR A 23 17.00 3.86 12.06
CA THR A 23 18.08 4.12 11.11
C THR A 23 17.80 3.48 9.76
N ILE A 24 18.08 4.20 8.69
CA ILE A 24 18.05 3.71 7.31
C ILE A 24 19.42 3.83 6.66
N ALA A 25 19.80 2.85 5.85
CA ALA A 25 20.93 2.94 4.92
C ALA A 25 20.44 3.54 3.60
N ASP A 26 21.18 4.48 3.04
CA ASP A 26 20.87 5.15 1.78
C ASP A 26 21.35 4.32 0.58
N LEU A 27 20.43 3.54 -0.01
CA LEU A 27 20.73 2.71 -1.17
C LEU A 27 21.01 3.54 -2.44
N SER A 28 20.49 4.77 -2.51
CA SER A 28 20.75 5.64 -3.66
C SER A 28 22.23 6.06 -3.76
N ALA A 29 22.97 6.06 -2.65
CA ALA A 29 24.43 6.23 -2.66
C ALA A 29 25.17 5.07 -3.36
N ALA A 30 24.53 3.89 -3.46
CA ALA A 30 25.03 2.73 -4.22
C ALA A 30 24.51 2.68 -5.67
N GLY A 31 23.85 3.72 -6.16
CA GLY A 31 23.32 3.83 -7.51
C GLY A 31 21.90 3.24 -7.68
N VAL A 32 21.17 3.01 -6.59
CA VAL A 32 19.77 2.59 -6.68
C VAL A 32 18.89 3.81 -6.93
N GLU A 33 18.29 3.89 -8.11
CA GLU A 33 17.49 5.04 -8.54
C GLU A 33 16.04 4.96 -8.07
N SER A 34 15.47 3.73 -7.95
CA SER A 34 14.07 3.53 -7.58
C SER A 34 13.86 2.19 -6.87
N ILE A 35 12.80 2.10 -6.06
CA ILE A 35 12.35 0.81 -5.49
C ILE A 35 11.91 -0.12 -6.63
N THR A 36 11.22 0.43 -7.62
CA THR A 36 10.76 -0.35 -8.79
C THR A 36 11.91 -1.09 -9.45
N SER A 37 13.06 -0.43 -9.67
CA SER A 37 14.23 -1.07 -10.30
C SER A 37 14.82 -2.22 -9.47
N LEU A 38 14.62 -2.22 -8.17
CA LEU A 38 15.02 -3.33 -7.30
C LEU A 38 14.03 -4.50 -7.38
N LEU A 39 12.72 -4.19 -7.36
CA LEU A 39 11.66 -5.21 -7.28
C LEU A 39 11.39 -5.88 -8.63
N GLU A 40 11.73 -5.24 -9.73
CA GLU A 40 11.70 -5.84 -11.09
C GLU A 40 12.90 -6.75 -11.38
N ASP A 41 13.94 -6.73 -10.55
CA ASP A 41 15.07 -7.63 -10.69
C ASP A 41 14.67 -9.08 -10.36
N THR A 42 15.01 -10.02 -11.23
CA THR A 42 14.71 -11.45 -11.04
C THR A 42 15.31 -12.02 -9.75
N ASN A 43 16.38 -11.41 -9.25
CA ASN A 43 17.06 -11.77 -8.01
C ASN A 43 16.94 -10.65 -6.95
N SER A 44 15.79 -9.97 -6.89
CA SER A 44 15.56 -8.78 -6.05
C SER A 44 15.99 -9.01 -4.59
N THR A 45 15.60 -10.11 -3.97
CA THR A 45 15.94 -10.44 -2.57
C THR A 45 17.44 -10.55 -2.36
N GLN A 46 18.15 -11.24 -3.24
CA GLN A 46 19.62 -11.38 -3.14
C GLN A 46 20.30 -10.02 -3.35
N ARG A 47 19.88 -9.26 -4.36
CA ARG A 47 20.43 -7.93 -4.64
C ARG A 47 20.26 -6.97 -3.47
N ILE A 48 19.10 -6.99 -2.80
CA ILE A 48 18.86 -6.16 -1.61
C ILE A 48 19.73 -6.64 -0.45
N SER A 49 19.91 -7.96 -0.29
CA SER A 49 20.81 -8.53 0.72
C SER A 49 22.26 -8.09 0.51
N ASP A 50 22.75 -8.16 -0.74
CA ASP A 50 24.11 -7.73 -1.10
C ASP A 50 24.31 -6.22 -0.85
N LEU A 51 23.27 -5.41 -1.05
CA LEU A 51 23.29 -3.97 -0.73
C LEU A 51 23.31 -3.71 0.78
N ALA A 52 22.62 -4.55 1.56
CA ALA A 52 22.59 -4.44 3.02
C ALA A 52 23.97 -4.70 3.68
N GLU A 53 24.81 -5.49 3.02
CA GLU A 53 26.18 -5.81 3.50
C GLU A 53 27.21 -4.72 3.18
N ARG A 54 26.83 -3.70 2.37
CA ARG A 54 27.73 -2.60 2.01
C ARG A 54 27.81 -1.54 3.11
N ASP A 55 28.97 -0.91 3.20
CA ASP A 55 29.15 0.28 4.04
C ASP A 55 28.53 1.50 3.32
N LEU A 56 27.24 1.74 3.58
CA LEU A 56 26.47 2.83 2.99
C LEU A 56 26.21 3.92 4.01
N PRO A 57 26.02 5.18 3.56
CA PRO A 57 25.61 6.27 4.44
C PRO A 57 24.33 5.90 5.20
N GLN A 58 24.33 6.12 6.50
CA GLN A 58 23.19 5.90 7.38
C GLN A 58 22.59 7.24 7.81
N LEU A 59 21.27 7.28 7.89
CA LEU A 59 20.48 8.45 8.26
C LEU A 59 19.50 8.06 9.35
N ALA A 60 19.31 8.95 10.33
CA ALA A 60 18.27 8.77 11.31
C ALA A 60 16.88 8.99 10.66
N LEU A 61 15.89 8.17 11.03
CA LEU A 61 14.51 8.33 10.54
C LEU A 61 13.93 9.70 10.89
N SER A 62 14.38 10.31 11.99
CA SER A 62 13.96 11.64 12.42
C SER A 62 14.49 12.78 11.53
N GLU A 63 15.49 12.53 10.70
CA GLU A 63 16.13 13.52 9.82
C GLU A 63 15.60 13.45 8.38
N VAL A 64 14.74 12.48 8.08
CA VAL A 64 14.20 12.27 6.74
C VAL A 64 12.67 12.31 6.75
N LYS A 65 12.09 12.65 5.59
CA LYS A 65 10.65 12.50 5.38
C LYS A 65 10.37 11.21 4.61
N LEU A 66 9.77 10.22 5.25
CA LEU A 66 9.30 9.02 4.56
C LEU A 66 8.20 9.38 3.55
N LEU A 67 8.20 8.70 2.41
CA LEU A 67 7.23 8.83 1.33
C LEU A 67 6.46 7.52 1.16
N THR A 68 5.34 7.59 0.42
CA THR A 68 4.72 6.34 -0.06
C THR A 68 5.73 5.55 -0.92
N PRO A 69 5.81 4.23 -0.77
CA PRO A 69 6.70 3.39 -1.60
C PRO A 69 6.15 3.16 -3.03
N VAL A 70 5.02 3.77 -3.36
CA VAL A 70 4.46 3.75 -4.73
C VAL A 70 5.15 4.80 -5.58
N GLU A 71 5.65 4.42 -6.76
CA GLU A 71 6.36 5.30 -7.70
C GLU A 71 5.52 5.59 -8.94
N GLY A 72 5.33 4.60 -9.80
CA GLY A 72 4.57 4.72 -11.03
C GLY A 72 3.45 3.68 -11.16
N GLN A 73 3.28 2.84 -10.15
CA GLN A 73 2.33 1.72 -10.15
C GLN A 73 0.92 2.20 -9.80
N GLU A 74 -0.06 1.62 -10.45
CA GLU A 74 -1.45 1.70 -10.02
C GLU A 74 -1.66 0.87 -8.75
N VAL A 75 -2.60 1.31 -7.92
CA VAL A 75 -3.06 0.56 -6.77
C VAL A 75 -4.43 -0.04 -7.08
N TRP A 76 -4.54 -1.34 -6.90
CA TRP A 76 -5.78 -2.10 -7.04
C TRP A 76 -6.16 -2.67 -5.68
N ALA A 77 -7.45 -2.74 -5.39
CA ALA A 77 -7.97 -3.31 -4.16
C ALA A 77 -8.86 -4.52 -4.45
N ALA A 78 -9.00 -5.39 -3.47
CA ALA A 78 -9.86 -6.55 -3.54
C ALA A 78 -10.95 -6.45 -2.46
N GLY A 79 -12.21 -6.41 -2.89
CA GLY A 79 -13.35 -6.30 -1.98
C GLY A 79 -13.63 -7.59 -1.22
N VAL A 80 -14.22 -7.44 -0.03
CA VAL A 80 -14.78 -8.55 0.79
C VAL A 80 -13.75 -9.66 1.10
N THR A 81 -12.49 -9.29 1.37
CA THR A 81 -11.41 -10.26 1.64
C THR A 81 -11.32 -10.68 3.11
N TYR A 82 -11.85 -9.88 4.03
CA TYR A 82 -11.78 -10.14 5.47
C TYR A 82 -13.12 -10.58 6.04
N LEU A 83 -13.15 -11.74 6.74
CA LEU A 83 -14.36 -12.27 7.43
C LEU A 83 -14.98 -11.26 8.40
N ARG A 84 -14.15 -10.46 9.08
CA ARG A 84 -14.63 -9.41 10.00
C ARG A 84 -15.39 -8.32 9.25
N SER A 85 -14.87 -7.90 8.12
CA SER A 85 -15.52 -6.92 7.23
C SER A 85 -16.83 -7.45 6.69
N LYS A 86 -16.86 -8.72 6.25
CA LYS A 86 -18.11 -9.39 5.82
C LYS A 86 -19.19 -9.29 6.89
N LYS A 87 -18.88 -9.67 8.14
CA LYS A 87 -19.85 -9.61 9.27
C LYS A 87 -20.35 -8.19 9.52
N ALA A 88 -19.46 -7.20 9.56
CA ALA A 88 -19.84 -5.81 9.77
C ALA A 88 -20.77 -5.30 8.65
N ARG A 89 -20.49 -5.65 7.39
CA ARG A 89 -21.32 -5.27 6.24
C ARG A 89 -22.72 -5.91 6.27
N MET A 90 -22.80 -7.16 6.69
CA MET A 90 -24.09 -7.86 6.84
C MET A 90 -25.00 -7.24 7.90
N GLU A 91 -24.42 -6.63 8.94
CA GLU A 91 -25.14 -5.94 10.00
C GLU A 91 -25.60 -4.53 9.56
N GLU A 92 -24.96 -3.93 8.57
CA GLU A 92 -25.23 -2.57 8.10
C GLU A 92 -26.43 -2.47 7.16
N SER A 93 -26.75 -3.53 6.38
CA SER A 93 -27.85 -3.52 5.41
C SER A 93 -28.24 -4.91 4.94
N ASP A 94 -29.53 -5.24 5.05
CA ASP A 94 -30.10 -6.51 4.55
C ASP A 94 -29.95 -6.68 3.03
N PHE A 95 -29.97 -5.59 2.28
CA PHE A 95 -29.78 -5.59 0.83
C PHE A 95 -28.35 -5.93 0.44
N SER A 96 -27.38 -5.44 1.19
CA SER A 96 -25.97 -5.70 0.95
C SER A 96 -25.55 -7.12 1.38
N ALA A 97 -26.20 -7.69 2.41
CA ALA A 97 -25.82 -8.98 2.99
C ALA A 97 -25.70 -10.09 1.95
N ASN A 98 -26.72 -10.24 1.09
CA ASN A 98 -26.72 -11.27 0.03
C ASN A 98 -25.61 -11.04 -1.02
N ALA A 99 -25.33 -9.79 -1.38
CA ALA A 99 -24.29 -9.46 -2.34
C ALA A 99 -22.90 -9.80 -1.78
N TYR A 100 -22.63 -9.48 -0.51
CA TYR A 100 -21.36 -9.80 0.14
C TYR A 100 -21.12 -11.30 0.32
N ASP A 101 -22.17 -12.08 0.61
CA ASP A 101 -22.07 -13.53 0.64
C ASP A 101 -21.70 -14.11 -0.72
N LEU A 102 -22.34 -13.63 -1.79
CA LEU A 102 -22.08 -14.08 -3.15
C LEU A 102 -20.65 -13.73 -3.60
N VAL A 103 -20.17 -12.54 -3.26
CA VAL A 103 -18.78 -12.11 -3.59
C VAL A 103 -17.76 -12.93 -2.81
N TYR A 104 -17.99 -13.17 -1.51
CA TYR A 104 -17.07 -13.93 -0.67
C TYR A 104 -16.92 -15.39 -1.11
N GLU A 105 -18.03 -16.03 -1.58
CA GLU A 105 -18.06 -17.40 -2.08
C GLU A 105 -17.68 -17.50 -3.58
N ALA A 106 -17.52 -16.36 -4.26
CA ALA A 106 -17.29 -16.36 -5.70
C ALA A 106 -15.91 -16.91 -6.05
N ALA A 107 -15.85 -17.70 -7.14
CA ALA A 107 -14.57 -18.18 -7.70
C ALA A 107 -13.69 -17.06 -8.25
N ARG A 108 -14.28 -15.90 -8.58
CA ARG A 108 -13.58 -14.69 -9.04
C ARG A 108 -13.69 -13.62 -7.97
N PRO A 109 -12.54 -13.14 -7.41
CA PRO A 109 -12.55 -12.06 -6.44
C PRO A 109 -13.05 -10.76 -7.07
N GLU A 110 -13.66 -9.90 -6.28
CA GLU A 110 -13.92 -8.52 -6.65
C GLU A 110 -12.61 -7.74 -6.60
N ILE A 111 -12.10 -7.36 -7.77
CA ILE A 111 -10.90 -6.52 -7.88
C ILE A 111 -11.29 -5.24 -8.58
N PHE A 112 -10.93 -4.11 -7.99
CA PHE A 112 -11.22 -2.80 -8.56
C PHE A 112 -9.99 -1.89 -8.51
N PHE A 113 -9.93 -0.94 -9.45
CA PHE A 113 -8.94 0.12 -9.45
C PHE A 113 -9.14 1.03 -8.24
N LYS A 114 -8.09 1.24 -7.43
CA LYS A 114 -8.16 2.09 -6.24
C LYS A 114 -7.54 3.46 -6.45
N SER A 115 -6.34 3.54 -7.00
CA SER A 115 -5.67 4.83 -7.10
C SER A 115 -4.57 4.86 -8.17
N LEU A 116 -4.41 6.03 -8.76
CA LEU A 116 -3.18 6.39 -9.49
C LEU A 116 -2.04 6.69 -8.50
N PRO A 117 -0.78 6.49 -8.88
CA PRO A 117 0.36 6.67 -7.98
C PRO A 117 0.48 8.09 -7.42
N ASN A 118 0.16 9.12 -8.20
CA ASN A 118 0.23 10.52 -7.80
C ASN A 118 -0.88 10.95 -6.82
N LYS A 119 -1.86 10.09 -6.56
CA LYS A 119 -2.95 10.31 -5.60
C LYS A 119 -2.80 9.50 -4.32
N VAL A 120 -1.81 8.60 -4.27
CA VAL A 120 -1.51 7.82 -3.06
C VAL A 120 -0.79 8.70 -2.06
N VAL A 121 -1.30 8.75 -0.83
CA VAL A 121 -0.65 9.48 0.27
C VAL A 121 0.31 8.59 1.04
N GLY A 122 1.35 9.21 1.58
CA GLY A 122 2.39 8.54 2.34
C GLY A 122 2.22 8.69 3.86
N PRO A 123 3.22 8.24 4.62
CA PRO A 123 3.22 8.32 6.08
C PRO A 123 3.08 9.76 6.59
N GLY A 124 2.18 9.96 7.55
CA GLY A 124 1.95 11.27 8.17
C GLY A 124 1.16 12.26 7.30
N GLU A 125 0.75 11.87 6.10
CA GLU A 125 -0.08 12.70 5.23
C GLU A 125 -1.58 12.42 5.49
N ALA A 126 -2.41 13.44 5.30
CA ALA A 126 -3.85 13.31 5.48
C ALA A 126 -4.48 12.58 4.29
N VAL A 127 -5.34 11.60 4.54
CA VAL A 127 -6.24 11.04 3.54
C VAL A 127 -7.35 12.04 3.22
N GLY A 128 -7.88 11.98 1.99
CA GLY A 128 -9.07 12.73 1.60
C GLY A 128 -10.35 12.07 2.12
N ILE A 129 -11.37 12.89 2.37
CA ILE A 129 -12.76 12.47 2.55
C ILE A 129 -13.64 13.33 1.64
N ARG A 130 -14.76 12.78 1.21
CA ARG A 130 -15.71 13.51 0.35
C ARG A 130 -16.57 14.47 1.17
N GLU A 131 -16.85 15.63 0.65
CA GLU A 131 -17.70 16.64 1.30
C GLU A 131 -19.17 16.20 1.38
N ASP A 132 -19.61 15.36 0.43
CA ASP A 132 -20.98 14.84 0.34
C ASP A 132 -21.18 13.51 1.10
N SER A 133 -20.13 12.97 1.76
CA SER A 133 -20.20 11.79 2.59
C SER A 133 -20.25 12.14 4.07
N LYS A 134 -21.13 11.46 4.80
CA LYS A 134 -21.30 11.62 6.26
C LYS A 134 -20.70 10.48 7.06
N TRP A 135 -20.32 9.39 6.40
CA TRP A 135 -19.75 8.22 7.04
C TRP A 135 -18.56 7.70 6.26
N ASN A 136 -17.36 8.08 6.71
CA ASN A 136 -16.09 7.70 6.09
C ASN A 136 -15.35 6.74 7.00
N VAL A 137 -14.86 5.64 6.43
CA VAL A 137 -14.23 4.53 7.17
C VAL A 137 -12.84 4.24 6.58
N PRO A 138 -11.78 4.23 7.41
CA PRO A 138 -10.49 3.68 7.01
C PRO A 138 -10.59 2.15 6.98
N GLU A 139 -10.10 1.54 5.92
CA GLU A 139 -9.99 0.09 5.77
C GLU A 139 -8.51 -0.28 5.65
N PRO A 140 -7.82 -0.59 6.78
CA PRO A 140 -6.43 -1.02 6.75
C PRO A 140 -6.33 -2.43 6.19
N GLU A 141 -5.40 -2.62 5.24
CA GLU A 141 -5.27 -3.86 4.48
C GLU A 141 -3.81 -4.28 4.30
N LEU A 142 -3.59 -5.59 4.27
CA LEU A 142 -2.35 -6.15 3.75
C LEU A 142 -2.28 -5.91 2.24
N THR A 143 -1.23 -5.25 1.80
CA THR A 143 -1.02 -4.92 0.39
C THR A 143 0.11 -5.76 -0.18
N LEU A 144 -0.18 -6.49 -1.25
CA LEU A 144 0.78 -7.31 -1.98
C LEU A 144 1.53 -6.43 -3.00
N VAL A 145 2.85 -6.59 -3.09
CA VAL A 145 3.67 -5.95 -4.12
C VAL A 145 4.03 -6.99 -5.17
N ILE A 146 3.52 -6.78 -6.37
CA ILE A 146 3.65 -7.73 -7.48
C ILE A 146 4.44 -7.07 -8.61
N ASN A 147 5.49 -7.73 -9.11
CA ASN A 147 6.30 -7.23 -10.22
C ASN A 147 5.66 -7.53 -11.60
N SER A 148 6.25 -7.01 -12.67
CA SER A 148 5.78 -7.22 -14.05
C SER A 148 5.82 -8.68 -14.51
N ALA A 149 6.65 -9.52 -13.89
CA ALA A 149 6.69 -10.96 -14.08
C ALA A 149 5.60 -11.72 -13.30
N LYS A 150 4.67 -11.01 -12.63
CA LYS A 150 3.58 -11.55 -11.80
C LYS A 150 4.09 -12.31 -10.56
N GLN A 151 5.25 -11.95 -10.06
CA GLN A 151 5.80 -12.52 -8.83
C GLN A 151 5.44 -11.63 -7.65
N LEU A 152 5.06 -12.24 -6.54
CA LEU A 152 4.92 -11.55 -5.27
C LEU A 152 6.33 -11.29 -4.72
N VAL A 153 6.71 -10.00 -4.68
CA VAL A 153 8.07 -9.57 -4.31
C VAL A 153 8.13 -8.86 -2.96
N GLY A 154 6.99 -8.57 -2.37
CA GLY A 154 6.96 -7.96 -1.03
C GLY A 154 5.55 -7.67 -0.55
N TYR A 155 5.49 -7.13 0.66
CA TYR A 155 4.26 -6.78 1.35
C TYR A 155 4.37 -5.35 1.91
N THR A 156 3.25 -4.67 1.98
CA THR A 156 3.14 -3.38 2.66
C THR A 156 1.76 -3.25 3.31
N ILE A 157 1.48 -2.13 3.94
CA ILE A 157 0.18 -1.82 4.50
C ILE A 157 -0.48 -0.75 3.64
N GLY A 158 -1.75 -0.97 3.31
CA GLY A 158 -2.60 -0.02 2.63
C GLY A 158 -3.75 0.47 3.50
N ASN A 159 -4.36 1.57 3.09
CA ASN A 159 -5.63 2.04 3.59
C ASN A 159 -6.55 2.32 2.41
N ASP A 160 -7.59 1.50 2.25
CA ASP A 160 -8.69 1.72 1.31
C ASP A 160 -9.74 2.63 1.97
N MET A 161 -9.48 3.95 1.96
CA MET A 161 -10.40 4.93 2.53
C MET A 161 -11.72 4.92 1.77
N SER A 162 -12.83 4.74 2.49
CA SER A 162 -14.15 4.48 1.92
C SER A 162 -15.20 5.44 2.43
N SER A 163 -16.03 5.98 1.52
CA SER A 163 -17.25 6.71 1.84
C SER A 163 -18.40 5.71 1.97
N ARG A 164 -18.57 5.20 3.19
CA ARG A 164 -19.41 4.05 3.50
C ARG A 164 -20.90 4.25 3.19
N ASP A 165 -21.42 5.45 3.44
CA ASP A 165 -22.79 5.81 3.12
C ASP A 165 -23.06 5.78 1.61
N ILE A 166 -22.14 6.31 0.79
CA ILE A 166 -22.27 6.29 -0.68
C ILE A 166 -22.19 4.84 -1.21
N GLU A 167 -21.29 4.03 -0.66
CA GLU A 167 -21.18 2.61 -1.01
C GLU A 167 -22.48 1.84 -0.67
N GLY A 168 -23.13 2.18 0.45
CA GLY A 168 -24.38 1.57 0.89
C GLY A 168 -25.62 2.00 0.10
N GLU A 169 -25.59 3.17 -0.56
CA GLU A 169 -26.71 3.66 -1.36
C GLU A 169 -26.97 2.80 -2.61
N ASN A 170 -25.92 2.38 -3.29
CA ASN A 170 -26.01 1.60 -4.52
C ASN A 170 -24.71 0.85 -4.80
N LEU A 171 -24.78 -0.45 -5.06
CA LEU A 171 -23.63 -1.31 -5.37
C LEU A 171 -22.80 -0.82 -6.57
N LEU A 172 -23.40 -0.06 -7.50
CA LEU A 172 -22.72 0.52 -8.65
C LEU A 172 -21.95 1.82 -8.29
N TYR A 173 -22.07 2.33 -7.07
CA TYR A 173 -21.36 3.52 -6.62
C TYR A 173 -19.98 3.22 -6.01
N LEU A 174 -19.50 1.97 -6.11
CA LEU A 174 -18.17 1.59 -5.63
C LEU A 174 -17.06 2.57 -6.08
N PRO A 175 -16.96 2.97 -7.36
CA PRO A 175 -15.96 3.97 -7.78
C PRO A 175 -16.15 5.33 -7.10
N GLN A 176 -17.37 5.78 -6.87
CA GLN A 176 -17.63 7.03 -6.18
C GLN A 176 -17.26 6.97 -4.70
N ALA A 177 -17.51 5.81 -4.07
CA ALA A 177 -17.23 5.58 -2.67
C ALA A 177 -15.74 5.42 -2.35
N LYS A 178 -14.94 4.91 -3.32
CA LYS A 178 -13.57 4.45 -3.08
C LYS A 178 -12.50 5.14 -3.93
N VAL A 179 -12.85 5.71 -5.11
CA VAL A 179 -11.89 6.25 -6.08
C VAL A 179 -12.03 7.77 -6.18
N TYR A 180 -11.46 8.48 -5.23
CA TYR A 180 -11.40 9.93 -5.22
C TYR A 180 -10.00 10.41 -4.78
N ASP A 181 -9.77 11.71 -4.80
CA ASP A 181 -8.44 12.25 -4.49
C ASP A 181 -8.01 11.91 -3.07
N ARG A 182 -6.78 11.40 -2.90
CA ARG A 182 -6.18 11.02 -1.62
C ARG A 182 -6.98 9.97 -0.83
N SER A 183 -7.79 9.14 -1.50
CA SER A 183 -8.56 8.05 -0.86
C SER A 183 -7.74 6.78 -0.61
N CYS A 184 -6.45 6.79 -0.95
CA CYS A 184 -5.55 5.66 -0.79
C CYS A 184 -4.28 6.08 -0.06
N ALA A 185 -3.89 5.33 0.96
CA ALA A 185 -2.58 5.48 1.60
C ALA A 185 -1.81 4.16 1.53
N VAL A 186 -0.50 4.21 1.29
CA VAL A 186 0.35 3.00 1.22
C VAL A 186 1.69 3.28 1.86
N GLY A 187 2.20 2.34 2.64
CA GLY A 187 3.53 2.38 3.23
C GLY A 187 3.54 2.23 4.76
N PRO A 188 4.62 2.62 5.43
CA PRO A 188 5.83 3.30 4.92
C PRO A 188 6.85 2.38 4.23
N TRP A 189 6.81 1.08 4.50
CA TRP A 189 7.81 0.12 4.10
C TRP A 189 7.27 -0.89 3.10
N ILE A 190 8.14 -1.40 2.21
CA ILE A 190 7.92 -2.68 1.54
C ILE A 190 8.79 -3.72 2.25
N VAL A 191 8.17 -4.74 2.81
CA VAL A 191 8.84 -5.88 3.42
C VAL A 191 9.17 -6.89 2.34
N VAL A 192 10.45 -7.18 2.13
CA VAL A 192 10.94 -8.10 1.10
C VAL A 192 11.61 -9.29 1.76
N GLY A 193 11.45 -10.47 1.18
CA GLY A 193 12.05 -11.71 1.68
C GLY A 193 11.38 -12.29 2.92
N ALA A 194 10.19 -11.82 3.29
CA ALA A 194 9.35 -12.45 4.29
C ALA A 194 8.52 -13.57 3.64
N ASN A 195 8.22 -14.62 4.37
CA ASN A 195 7.22 -15.60 3.97
C ASN A 195 5.83 -15.19 4.50
N GLU A 196 4.76 -15.80 3.97
CA GLU A 196 3.38 -15.47 4.35
C GLU A 196 3.09 -15.62 5.86
N ALA A 197 3.84 -16.45 6.57
CA ALA A 197 3.68 -16.67 8.01
C ALA A 197 4.36 -15.57 8.87
N GLU A 198 5.19 -14.72 8.27
CA GLU A 198 5.94 -13.64 8.94
C GLU A 198 5.30 -12.25 8.73
N VAL A 199 4.23 -12.17 7.93
CA VAL A 199 3.47 -10.96 7.60
C VAL A 199 2.11 -10.98 8.28
#